data_cf945fe400ff43efc3114f2ee2f62a67
#
_entry.id   cf945fe400ff43efc3114f2ee2f62a67
#
_cell.length_a   1.000
_cell.length_b   1.000
_cell.length_c   1.000
_cell.angle_alpha   90.00
_cell.angle_beta   90.00
_cell.angle_gamma   90.00
#
_symmetry.space_group_name_H-M   'P 1'
#
loop_
_entity.id
_entity.type
_entity.pdbx_description
1 polymer ?
#
loop_
_entity_poly.entity_id
_entity_poly.type
_entity_poly.pdbx_seq_one_letter_code
_entity_poly.pdbx_strand_id
1 'polypeptide(L)'
;MQYIDIKVKSKHQEIISLKSGILRGQQFDNMPKSKNNKNQSEELNVLIIDKSEQLYQEIQELYRERDELVQVIESLDDPVENIIMRLLYIDGLSWNRIQAQLRCGRGTIHRARESALKKISKKWN
;
A
#
# COMPACT_ATOMS: atom_id res chain seq x y z
N MET A 1 -1.45 3.96 -7.24
CA MET A 1 -1.23 4.26 -5.81
C MET A 1 -2.34 3.75 -4.90
N GLN A 2 -3.59 3.81 -5.35
CA GLN A 2 -4.71 3.28 -4.59
C GLN A 2 -4.49 1.80 -4.23
N TYR A 3 -3.97 1.00 -5.17
CA TYR A 3 -3.70 -0.41 -4.91
C TYR A 3 -2.60 -0.62 -3.89
N ILE A 4 -1.58 0.22 -3.90
CA ILE A 4 -0.49 0.14 -2.91
C ILE A 4 -1.02 0.45 -1.52
N ASP A 5 -1.82 1.50 -1.36
CA ASP A 5 -2.41 1.87 -0.08
C ASP A 5 -3.31 0.75 0.46
N ILE A 6 -4.12 0.13 -0.40
CA ILE A 6 -4.97 -1.00 -0.02
C ILE A 6 -4.12 -2.19 0.40
N LYS A 7 -3.06 -2.50 -0.35
CA LYS A 7 -2.13 -3.60 -0.01
C LYS A 7 -1.45 -3.36 1.32
N VAL A 8 -0.99 -2.13 1.57
CA VAL A 8 -0.35 -1.76 2.84
C VAL A 8 -1.32 -1.97 3.99
N LYS A 9 -2.54 -1.49 3.88
CA LYS A 9 -3.57 -1.69 4.90
C LYS A 9 -3.86 -3.16 5.13
N SER A 10 -3.95 -3.93 4.05
CA SER A 10 -4.21 -5.38 4.13
C SER A 10 -3.07 -6.10 4.85
N LYS A 11 -1.82 -5.74 4.54
CA LYS A 11 -0.66 -6.36 5.20
C LYS A 11 -0.57 -5.99 6.67
N HIS A 12 -0.88 -4.75 7.03
CA HIS A 12 -0.97 -4.34 8.43
C HIS A 12 -2.05 -5.12 9.17
N GLN A 13 -3.21 -5.32 8.53
CA GLN A 13 -4.29 -6.11 9.10
C GLN A 13 -3.88 -7.57 9.29
N GLU A 14 -3.13 -8.11 8.34
CA GLU A 14 -2.60 -9.46 8.44
C GLU A 14 -1.66 -9.61 9.64
N ILE A 15 -0.79 -8.63 9.86
CA ILE A 15 0.11 -8.60 11.02
C ILE A 15 -0.71 -8.57 12.33
N ILE A 16 -1.71 -7.71 12.40
CA ILE A 16 -2.59 -7.62 13.57
C ILE A 16 -3.29 -8.95 13.82
N SER A 17 -3.79 -9.59 12.77
CA SER A 17 -4.46 -10.89 12.87
C SER A 17 -3.54 -11.98 13.38
N LEU A 18 -2.28 -12.00 12.92
CA LEU A 18 -1.29 -12.95 13.40
C LEU A 18 -1.02 -12.77 14.89
N LYS A 19 -0.84 -11.53 15.34
CA LYS A 19 -0.61 -11.21 16.74
C LYS A 19 -1.83 -11.55 17.61
N SER A 20 -3.03 -11.26 17.12
CA SER A 20 -4.27 -11.62 17.78
C SER A 20 -4.44 -13.14 17.86
N GLY A 21 -4.01 -13.85 16.83
CA GLY A 21 -3.99 -15.30 16.81
C GLY A 21 -3.13 -15.89 17.91
N ILE A 22 -1.97 -15.29 18.21
CA ILE A 22 -1.14 -15.68 19.35
C ILE A 22 -1.92 -15.56 20.66
N LEU A 23 -2.58 -14.42 20.87
CA LEU A 23 -3.34 -14.16 22.08
C LEU A 23 -4.51 -15.11 22.21
N ARG A 24 -5.20 -15.40 21.13
CA ARG A 24 -6.29 -16.39 21.10
C ARG A 24 -5.78 -17.79 21.37
N GLY A 25 -4.62 -18.14 20.79
CA GLY A 25 -3.96 -19.41 21.05
C GLY A 25 -3.65 -19.58 22.52
N GLN A 26 -3.18 -18.53 23.18
CA GLN A 26 -2.92 -18.54 24.61
C GLN A 26 -4.20 -18.68 25.45
N GLN A 27 -5.32 -18.10 24.99
CA GLN A 27 -6.61 -18.26 25.66
C GLN A 27 -7.19 -19.65 25.47
N PHE A 28 -6.99 -20.25 24.31
CA PHE A 28 -7.40 -21.62 24.05
C PHE A 28 -6.49 -22.62 24.76
N ASP A 29 -5.36 -22.18 25.23
CA ASP A 29 -4.38 -22.98 25.93
C ASP A 29 -4.76 -23.33 27.36
N ASN A 30 -5.97 -23.04 27.79
CA ASN A 30 -6.53 -23.53 29.05
C ASN A 30 -6.96 -25.00 28.99
N MET A 31 -6.75 -25.67 27.86
CA MET A 31 -6.96 -27.11 27.76
C MET A 31 -5.83 -27.91 28.43
N PRO A 32 -6.10 -29.14 28.91
CA PRO A 32 -5.08 -29.96 29.52
C PRO A 32 -3.91 -30.17 28.57
N LYS A 33 -2.73 -29.81 29.01
CA LYS A 33 -1.58 -29.69 28.14
C LYS A 33 -0.62 -30.86 28.28
N SER A 34 -0.24 -31.40 27.12
CA SER A 34 0.94 -32.21 27.06
C SER A 34 2.19 -31.36 27.33
N LYS A 35 3.26 -31.98 27.82
CA LYS A 35 4.50 -31.27 28.13
C LYS A 35 5.17 -30.61 26.91
N ASN A 36 4.71 -30.92 25.71
CA ASN A 36 5.27 -30.41 24.46
C ASN A 36 4.65 -29.08 24.03
N ASN A 37 3.60 -28.58 24.69
CA ASN A 37 2.90 -27.35 24.30
C ASN A 37 3.77 -26.12 24.45
N LYS A 38 4.70 -26.13 25.40
CA LYS A 38 5.61 -25.01 25.63
C LYS A 38 6.55 -24.80 24.44
N ASN A 39 7.10 -25.90 23.90
CA ASN A 39 7.98 -25.85 22.72
C ASN A 39 7.21 -25.48 21.46
N GLN A 40 6.00 -26.00 21.30
CA GLN A 40 5.13 -25.65 20.17
C GLN A 40 4.73 -24.18 20.19
N SER A 41 4.47 -23.64 21.38
CA SER A 41 4.13 -22.23 21.55
C SER A 41 5.31 -21.32 21.18
N GLU A 42 6.53 -21.70 21.57
CA GLU A 42 7.74 -20.96 21.22
C GLU A 42 8.01 -21.02 19.72
N GLU A 43 7.89 -22.18 19.10
CA GLU A 43 8.04 -22.36 17.65
C GLU A 43 7.01 -21.53 16.88
N LEU A 44 5.77 -21.54 17.34
CA LEU A 44 4.71 -20.76 16.73
C LEU A 44 5.00 -19.26 16.85
N ASN A 45 5.47 -18.80 18.01
CA ASN A 45 5.84 -17.40 18.22
C ASN A 45 6.98 -16.98 17.29
N VAL A 46 7.99 -17.82 17.11
CA VAL A 46 9.09 -17.57 16.18
C VAL A 46 8.56 -17.45 14.75
N LEU A 47 7.71 -18.37 14.32
CA LEU A 47 7.09 -18.33 12.98
C LEU A 47 6.28 -17.06 12.77
N ILE A 48 5.53 -16.62 13.78
CA ILE A 48 4.73 -15.40 13.68
C ILE A 48 5.60 -14.16 13.61
N ILE A 49 6.69 -14.11 14.40
CA ILE A 49 7.65 -13.01 14.34
C ILE A 49 8.30 -12.94 12.95
N ASP A 50 8.76 -14.09 12.42
CA ASP A 50 9.36 -14.17 11.09
C ASP A 50 8.38 -13.71 10.01
N LYS A 51 7.13 -14.16 10.08
CA LYS A 51 6.09 -13.77 9.13
C LYS A 51 5.79 -12.28 9.23
N SER A 52 5.73 -11.75 10.45
CA SER A 52 5.50 -10.31 10.66
C SER A 52 6.64 -9.47 10.10
N GLU A 53 7.89 -9.88 10.30
CA GLU A 53 9.06 -9.19 9.73
C GLU A 53 9.02 -9.20 8.21
N GLN A 54 8.67 -10.34 7.62
CA GLN A 54 8.53 -10.46 6.17
C GLN A 54 7.46 -9.50 5.64
N LEU A 55 6.32 -9.42 6.33
CA LEU A 55 5.24 -8.50 5.95
C LEU A 55 5.67 -7.04 6.08
N TYR A 56 6.40 -6.68 7.12
CA TYR A 56 6.95 -5.32 7.27
C TYR A 56 7.92 -4.98 6.15
N GLN A 57 8.77 -5.91 5.74
CA GLN A 57 9.67 -5.70 4.61
C GLN A 57 8.89 -5.48 3.31
N GLU A 58 7.83 -6.24 3.09
CA GLU A 58 6.96 -6.07 1.92
C GLU A 58 6.25 -4.71 1.94
N ILE A 59 5.84 -4.25 3.13
CA ILE A 59 5.24 -2.92 3.29
C ILE A 59 6.25 -1.82 2.95
N GLN A 60 7.49 -1.95 3.41
CA GLN A 60 8.55 -0.99 3.08
C GLN A 60 8.82 -0.94 1.59
N GLU A 61 8.81 -2.08 0.93
CA GLU A 61 8.95 -2.18 -0.53
C GLU A 61 7.82 -1.44 -1.25
N LEU A 62 6.59 -1.59 -0.78
CA LEU A 62 5.44 -0.89 -1.34
C LEU A 62 5.56 0.63 -1.15
N TYR A 63 6.02 1.08 0.00
CA TYR A 63 6.26 2.51 0.23
C TYR A 63 7.36 3.05 -0.67
N ARG A 64 8.40 2.26 -0.92
CA ARG A 64 9.46 2.64 -1.84
C ARG A 64 8.92 2.83 -3.27
N GLU A 65 8.10 1.90 -3.74
CA GLU A 65 7.44 2.01 -5.05
C GLU A 65 6.57 3.27 -5.12
N ARG A 66 5.85 3.57 -4.03
CA ARG A 66 5.04 4.77 -3.94
C ARG A 66 5.88 6.03 -4.03
N ASP A 67 7.00 6.07 -3.30
CA ASP A 67 7.89 7.22 -3.30
C ASP A 67 8.51 7.45 -4.68
N GLU A 68 8.90 6.39 -5.38
CA GLU A 68 9.39 6.48 -6.75
C GLU A 68 8.34 7.07 -7.69
N LEU A 69 7.09 6.64 -7.57
CA LEU A 69 6.01 7.18 -8.38
C LEU A 69 5.73 8.65 -8.05
N VAL A 70 5.76 9.01 -6.77
CA VAL A 70 5.61 10.40 -6.35
C VAL A 70 6.71 11.26 -6.97
N GLN A 71 7.96 10.81 -6.95
CA GLN A 71 9.09 11.53 -7.54
C GLN A 71 8.90 11.71 -9.05
N VAL A 72 8.43 10.68 -9.73
CA VAL A 72 8.16 10.75 -11.18
C VAL A 72 7.10 11.82 -11.46
N ILE A 73 6.02 11.84 -10.70
CA ILE A 73 4.95 12.81 -10.88
C ILE A 73 5.44 14.22 -10.55
N GLU A 74 6.21 14.37 -9.46
CA GLU A 74 6.76 15.67 -9.06
C GLU A 74 7.78 16.21 -10.07
N SER A 75 8.34 15.36 -10.92
CA SER A 75 9.24 15.79 -11.98
C SER A 75 8.52 16.47 -13.15
N LEU A 76 7.20 16.42 -13.20
CA LEU A 76 6.43 17.11 -14.22
C LEU A 76 6.41 18.61 -13.97
N ASP A 77 6.83 19.38 -14.98
CA ASP A 77 6.93 20.83 -14.87
C ASP A 77 5.58 21.54 -15.02
N ASP A 78 4.66 20.94 -15.76
CA ASP A 78 3.33 21.52 -15.98
C ASP A 78 2.48 21.35 -14.72
N PRO A 79 2.01 22.45 -14.10
CA PRO A 79 1.21 22.35 -12.88
C PRO A 79 -0.10 21.58 -13.06
N VAL A 80 -0.74 21.70 -14.21
CA VAL A 80 -2.01 21.01 -14.49
C VAL A 80 -1.77 19.51 -14.60
N GLU A 81 -0.74 19.09 -15.35
CA GLU A 81 -0.37 17.69 -15.47
C GLU A 81 0.00 17.11 -14.12
N ASN A 82 0.81 17.84 -13.35
CA ASN A 82 1.25 17.42 -12.02
C ASN A 82 0.05 17.16 -11.11
N ILE A 83 -0.85 18.13 -10.97
CA ILE A 83 -1.99 17.99 -10.06
C ILE A 83 -2.95 16.87 -10.49
N ILE A 84 -3.20 16.75 -11.80
CA ILE A 84 -4.08 15.70 -12.31
C ILE A 84 -3.49 14.32 -12.04
N MET A 85 -2.20 14.14 -12.31
CA MET A 85 -1.54 12.86 -12.04
C MET A 85 -1.52 12.53 -10.55
N ARG A 86 -1.31 13.53 -9.68
CA ARG A 86 -1.38 13.32 -8.23
C ARG A 86 -2.77 12.87 -7.80
N LEU A 87 -3.80 13.56 -8.28
CA LEU A 87 -5.18 13.23 -7.90
C LEU A 87 -5.59 11.84 -8.38
N LEU A 88 -5.16 11.46 -9.59
CA LEU A 88 -5.48 10.15 -10.16
C LEU A 88 -4.72 9.02 -9.46
N TYR A 89 -3.41 9.15 -9.32
CA TYR A 89 -2.54 8.04 -8.96
C TYR A 89 -2.08 8.03 -7.51
N ILE A 90 -1.93 9.18 -6.89
CA ILE A 90 -1.54 9.26 -5.48
C ILE A 90 -2.78 9.25 -4.59
N ASP A 91 -3.73 10.13 -4.85
CA ASP A 91 -4.93 10.26 -4.05
C ASP A 91 -6.02 9.25 -4.42
N GLY A 92 -5.91 8.67 -5.62
CA GLY A 92 -6.86 7.64 -6.08
C GLY A 92 -8.26 8.15 -6.30
N LEU A 93 -8.42 9.41 -6.69
CA LEU A 93 -9.74 10.00 -6.93
C LEU A 93 -10.32 9.53 -8.26
N SER A 94 -11.64 9.43 -8.32
CA SER A 94 -12.36 9.17 -9.56
C SER A 94 -12.30 10.38 -10.48
N TRP A 95 -12.49 10.14 -11.77
CA TRP A 95 -12.53 11.23 -12.76
C TRP A 95 -13.61 12.25 -12.44
N ASN A 96 -14.76 11.78 -11.97
CA ASN A 96 -15.87 12.67 -11.59
C ASN A 96 -15.49 13.61 -10.46
N ARG A 97 -14.78 13.09 -9.46
CA ARG A 97 -14.29 13.88 -8.33
C ARG A 97 -13.26 14.91 -8.76
N ILE A 98 -12.35 14.52 -9.65
CA ILE A 98 -11.35 15.43 -10.18
C ILE A 98 -12.01 16.56 -10.97
N GLN A 99 -12.99 16.23 -11.81
CA GLN A 99 -13.75 17.23 -12.55
C GLN A 99 -14.41 18.25 -11.62
N ALA A 100 -15.03 17.77 -10.55
CA ALA A 100 -15.69 18.63 -9.58
C ALA A 100 -14.67 19.49 -8.82
N GLN A 101 -13.56 18.93 -8.42
CA GLN A 101 -12.55 19.63 -7.62
C GLN A 101 -11.81 20.68 -8.43
N LEU A 102 -11.44 20.37 -9.67
CA LEU A 102 -10.70 21.28 -10.54
C LEU A 102 -11.61 22.12 -11.44
N ARG A 103 -12.91 21.85 -11.42
CA ARG A 103 -13.90 22.54 -12.28
C ARG A 103 -13.49 22.51 -13.75
N CYS A 104 -13.09 21.36 -14.24
CA CYS A 104 -12.68 21.16 -15.62
C CYS A 104 -13.45 20.02 -16.24
N GLY A 105 -13.40 19.93 -17.56
CA GLY A 105 -14.06 18.86 -18.30
C GLY A 105 -13.21 17.60 -18.33
N ARG A 106 -13.87 16.49 -18.64
CA ARG A 106 -13.22 15.18 -18.75
C ARG A 106 -12.13 15.17 -19.82
N GLY A 107 -12.34 15.91 -20.91
CA GLY A 107 -11.34 16.05 -21.97
C GLY A 107 -10.05 16.70 -21.50
N THR A 108 -10.15 17.68 -20.61
CA THR A 108 -8.97 18.33 -20.01
C THR A 108 -8.15 17.33 -19.21
N ILE A 109 -8.81 16.51 -18.39
CA ILE A 109 -8.15 15.47 -17.58
C ILE A 109 -7.47 14.44 -18.49
N HIS A 110 -8.19 13.99 -19.52
CA HIS A 110 -7.66 12.99 -20.47
C HIS A 110 -6.43 13.52 -21.19
N ARG A 111 -6.48 14.75 -21.71
CA ARG A 111 -5.33 15.33 -22.42
C ARG A 111 -4.13 15.53 -21.52
N ALA A 112 -4.35 16.02 -20.30
CA ALA A 112 -3.28 16.23 -19.33
C ALA A 112 -2.64 14.89 -18.95
N ARG A 113 -3.45 13.87 -18.73
CA ARG A 113 -2.97 12.52 -18.41
C ARG A 113 -2.12 11.95 -19.55
N GLU A 114 -2.64 12.02 -20.78
CA GLU A 114 -1.91 11.51 -21.95
C GLU A 114 -0.59 12.25 -22.16
N SER A 115 -0.59 13.57 -22.03
CA SER A 115 0.61 14.38 -22.14
C SER A 115 1.63 14.02 -21.05
N ALA A 116 1.17 13.89 -19.81
CA ALA A 116 2.01 13.52 -18.68
C ALA A 116 2.63 12.15 -18.87
N LEU A 117 1.84 11.17 -19.31
CA LEU A 117 2.33 9.81 -19.55
C LEU A 117 3.40 9.78 -20.65
N LYS A 118 3.24 10.56 -21.69
CA LYS A 118 4.25 10.68 -22.74
C LYS A 118 5.56 11.25 -22.21
N LYS A 119 5.49 12.29 -21.40
CA LYS A 119 6.66 12.92 -20.79
C LYS A 119 7.38 11.95 -19.84
N ILE A 120 6.64 11.24 -19.02
CA ILE A 120 7.18 10.24 -18.10
C ILE A 120 7.84 9.10 -18.87
N SER A 121 7.18 8.60 -19.92
CA SER A 121 7.73 7.53 -20.76
C SER A 121 9.06 7.91 -21.40
N LYS A 122 9.18 9.13 -21.92
CA LYS A 122 10.42 9.63 -22.50
C LYS A 122 11.55 9.74 -21.48
N LYS A 123 11.21 10.16 -20.27
CA LYS A 123 12.19 10.43 -19.22
C LYS A 123 12.73 9.15 -18.59
N TRP A 124 11.93 8.09 -18.55
CA TRP A 124 12.22 6.86 -17.81
C TRP A 124 12.45 5.65 -18.72
N ASN A 125 12.42 5.83 -20.02
CA ASN A 125 12.88 4.86 -21.01
C ASN A 125 14.33 5.20 -21.40
#